data_172c465cba483220cbebfcddfea6a584
#
_entry.id   172c465cba483220cbebfcddfea6a584
#
_cell.length_a   1.000
_cell.length_b   1.000
_cell.length_c   1.000
_cell.angle_alpha   90.00
_cell.angle_beta   90.00
_cell.angle_gamma   90.00
#
_symmetry.space_group_name_H-M   'P 1'
#
loop_
_entity.id
_entity.type
_entity.pdbx_description
1 polymer ?
#
loop_
_entity_poly.entity_id
_entity_poly.type
_entity_poly.pdbx_seq_one_letter_code
_entity_poly.pdbx_strand_id
1 'polypeptide(L)'
;KMVEACEFLTGTPVGEKAAVVGGGLTGCEIAYELALQGKKPVIVEMKDDLIAQTGVCLANSSYLREWFAWQKVPVYLETTLQSVEDGRIICKDKEGREITIPCDSVISSAGYLPNPLAEESRNVHLVGDCKQVGNLRSVVWRAYEVAMKI
;
A
#
# COMPACT_ATOMS: atom_id res chain seq x y z
N LYS A 1 -6.25 13.16 9.93
CA LYS A 1 -6.72 13.17 8.53
C LYS A 1 -6.13 11.97 7.79
N MET A 2 -6.97 11.22 7.06
CA MET A 2 -6.50 10.14 6.18
C MET A 2 -6.22 10.70 4.78
N VAL A 3 -5.11 10.27 4.19
CA VAL A 3 -4.59 10.65 2.87
C VAL A 3 -4.39 9.36 2.08
N GLU A 4 -4.80 9.32 0.82
CA GLU A 4 -4.52 8.17 -0.03
C GLU A 4 -3.04 8.14 -0.45
N ALA A 5 -2.50 6.95 -0.69
CA ALA A 5 -1.10 6.79 -1.09
C ALA A 5 -0.75 7.62 -2.33
N CYS A 6 -1.63 7.69 -3.33
CA CYS A 6 -1.44 8.50 -4.54
C CYS A 6 -1.40 10.01 -4.23
N GLU A 7 -2.20 10.49 -3.28
CA GLU A 7 -2.17 11.90 -2.86
C GLU A 7 -0.86 12.23 -2.15
N PHE A 8 -0.39 11.32 -1.28
CA PHE A 8 0.92 11.48 -0.64
C PHE A 8 2.05 11.53 -1.67
N LEU A 9 2.08 10.59 -2.61
CA LEU A 9 3.09 10.52 -3.68
C LEU A 9 3.08 11.73 -4.62
N THR A 10 1.94 12.43 -4.73
CA THR A 10 1.81 13.68 -5.49
C THR A 10 2.07 14.94 -4.67
N GLY A 11 2.52 14.79 -3.42
CA GLY A 11 3.02 15.91 -2.60
C GLY A 11 2.09 16.37 -1.47
N THR A 12 1.01 15.65 -1.17
CA THR A 12 0.18 16.00 0.00
C THR A 12 1.00 15.82 1.29
N PRO A 13 1.16 16.87 2.12
CA PRO A 13 1.99 16.78 3.30
C PRO A 13 1.33 15.94 4.40
N VAL A 14 2.16 15.23 5.14
CA VAL A 14 1.79 14.46 6.33
C VAL A 14 2.65 14.89 7.53
N GLY A 15 2.15 14.67 8.73
CA GLY A 15 2.84 15.03 9.96
C GLY A 15 4.06 14.17 10.27
N GLU A 16 4.52 14.24 11.53
CA GLU A 16 5.73 13.53 11.98
C GLU A 16 5.45 12.04 12.24
N LYS A 17 4.28 11.72 12.83
CA LYS A 17 3.88 10.35 13.18
C LYS A 17 2.82 9.87 12.20
N ALA A 18 3.24 9.18 11.15
CA ALA A 18 2.36 8.73 10.10
C ALA A 18 2.06 7.22 10.21
N ALA A 19 0.79 6.85 10.33
CA ALA A 19 0.35 5.47 10.23
C ALA A 19 0.11 5.11 8.75
N VAL A 20 0.89 4.17 8.22
CA VAL A 20 0.71 3.63 6.86
C VAL A 20 -0.13 2.36 6.97
N VAL A 21 -1.33 2.40 6.45
CA VAL A 21 -2.28 1.27 6.46
C VAL A 21 -2.21 0.53 5.12
N GLY A 22 -1.68 -0.67 5.18
CA GLY A 22 -1.35 -1.53 4.05
C GLY A 22 0.17 -1.68 3.89
N GLY A 23 0.67 -2.87 4.24
CA GLY A 23 2.09 -3.25 4.16
C GLY A 23 2.49 -3.92 2.85
N GLY A 24 1.80 -3.62 1.75
CA GLY A 24 2.21 -3.96 0.40
C GLY A 24 3.47 -3.19 -0.03
N LEU A 25 3.96 -3.42 -1.27
CA LEU A 25 5.19 -2.76 -1.74
C LEU A 25 5.10 -1.24 -1.62
N THR A 26 4.04 -0.63 -2.14
CA THR A 26 3.83 0.84 -2.09
C THR A 26 3.80 1.38 -0.66
N GLY A 27 3.08 0.72 0.26
CA GLY A 27 3.03 1.16 1.65
C GLY A 27 4.38 1.05 2.35
N CYS A 28 5.13 -0.01 2.08
CA CYS A 28 6.49 -0.16 2.59
C CYS A 28 7.45 0.89 2.01
N GLU A 29 7.38 1.19 0.72
CA GLU A 29 8.19 2.25 0.10
C GLU A 29 7.86 3.63 0.68
N ILE A 30 6.58 3.93 0.91
CA ILE A 30 6.14 5.17 1.59
C ILE A 30 6.68 5.24 3.02
N ALA A 31 6.55 4.17 3.80
CA ALA A 31 7.07 4.13 5.17
C ALA A 31 8.60 4.29 5.22
N TYR A 32 9.31 3.68 4.27
CA TYR A 32 10.75 3.83 4.10
C TYR A 32 11.13 5.29 3.81
N GLU A 33 10.48 5.91 2.84
CA GLU A 33 10.70 7.32 2.48
C GLU A 33 10.44 8.26 3.67
N LEU A 34 9.33 8.08 4.39
CA LEU A 34 9.01 8.84 5.59
C LEU A 34 10.10 8.73 6.65
N ALA A 35 10.60 7.53 6.88
CA ALA A 35 11.68 7.32 7.85
C ALA A 35 12.99 7.96 7.42
N LEU A 36 13.33 7.94 6.11
CA LEU A 36 14.50 8.66 5.57
C LEU A 36 14.39 10.18 5.73
N GLN A 37 13.16 10.72 5.71
CA GLN A 37 12.86 12.13 6.00
C GLN A 37 12.93 12.46 7.50
N GLY A 38 13.27 11.51 8.36
CA GLY A 38 13.32 11.67 9.81
C GLY A 38 11.97 11.63 10.51
N LYS A 39 10.90 11.26 9.80
CA LYS A 39 9.57 11.04 10.38
C LYS A 39 9.51 9.68 11.08
N LYS A 40 8.42 9.45 11.81
CA LYS A 40 8.19 8.25 12.61
C LYS A 40 7.01 7.44 12.04
N PRO A 41 7.21 6.73 10.94
CA PRO A 41 6.15 5.89 10.38
C PRO A 41 5.86 4.68 11.27
N VAL A 42 4.63 4.20 11.21
CA VAL A 42 4.21 2.89 11.69
C VAL A 42 3.44 2.19 10.57
N ILE A 43 3.66 0.89 10.40
CA ILE A 43 2.99 0.09 9.37
C ILE A 43 1.93 -0.79 10.02
N VAL A 44 0.72 -0.78 9.47
CA VAL A 44 -0.37 -1.68 9.84
C VAL A 44 -0.73 -2.54 8.64
N GLU A 45 -0.59 -3.86 8.77
CA GLU A 45 -0.85 -4.83 7.71
C GLU A 45 -1.78 -5.95 8.18
N MET A 46 -2.80 -6.24 7.41
CA MET A 46 -3.78 -7.29 7.72
C MET A 46 -3.24 -8.71 7.51
N LYS A 47 -2.21 -8.87 6.69
CA LYS A 47 -1.55 -10.16 6.45
C LYS A 47 -0.48 -10.44 7.50
N ASP A 48 0.02 -11.66 7.47
CA ASP A 48 1.05 -12.18 8.37
C ASP A 48 2.49 -11.76 8.00
N ASP A 49 2.67 -11.07 6.86
CA ASP A 49 3.97 -10.57 6.41
C ASP A 49 3.82 -9.30 5.56
N LEU A 50 4.87 -8.48 5.55
CA LEU A 50 4.99 -7.34 4.64
C LEU A 50 5.25 -7.82 3.21
N ILE A 51 4.71 -7.07 2.24
CA ILE A 51 4.90 -7.34 0.81
C ILE A 51 4.56 -8.79 0.47
N ALA A 52 3.50 -9.32 1.09
CA ALA A 52 3.01 -10.68 0.91
C ALA A 52 2.25 -10.86 -0.42
N GLN A 53 2.83 -10.37 -1.52
CA GLN A 53 2.27 -10.44 -2.87
C GLN A 53 3.24 -11.13 -3.82
N THR A 54 2.70 -11.88 -4.80
CA THR A 54 3.51 -12.55 -5.82
C THR A 54 4.02 -11.56 -6.88
N GLY A 55 5.18 -11.87 -7.48
CA GLY A 55 5.72 -11.09 -8.59
C GLY A 55 6.53 -9.86 -8.20
N VAL A 56 6.78 -9.66 -6.91
CA VAL A 56 7.74 -8.66 -6.42
C VAL A 56 9.14 -9.25 -6.40
N CYS A 57 10.13 -8.43 -6.76
CA CYS A 57 11.54 -8.84 -6.66
C CYS A 57 11.90 -9.14 -5.21
N LEU A 58 12.44 -10.34 -4.97
CA LEU A 58 12.82 -10.79 -3.63
C LEU A 58 13.84 -9.83 -2.98
N ALA A 59 14.78 -9.31 -3.75
CA ALA A 59 15.77 -8.36 -3.24
C ALA A 59 15.11 -7.11 -2.62
N ASN A 60 14.09 -6.55 -3.27
CA ASN A 60 13.39 -5.38 -2.76
C ASN A 60 12.59 -5.71 -1.48
N SER A 61 11.85 -6.83 -1.51
CA SER A 61 11.01 -7.20 -0.37
C SER A 61 11.83 -7.59 0.86
N SER A 62 12.92 -8.36 0.69
CA SER A 62 13.83 -8.73 1.78
C SER A 62 14.53 -7.50 2.35
N TYR A 63 15.04 -6.62 1.47
CA TYR A 63 15.71 -5.39 1.91
C TYR A 63 14.80 -4.54 2.80
N LEU A 64 13.57 -4.27 2.39
CA LEU A 64 12.64 -3.44 3.16
C LEU A 64 12.29 -4.07 4.51
N ARG A 65 12.01 -5.39 4.54
CA ARG A 65 11.73 -6.10 5.81
C ARG A 65 12.90 -6.02 6.79
N GLU A 66 14.11 -6.31 6.31
CA GLU A 66 15.33 -6.26 7.12
C GLU A 66 15.63 -4.84 7.59
N TRP A 67 15.44 -3.86 6.72
CA TRP A 67 15.65 -2.46 7.04
C TRP A 67 14.70 -1.98 8.14
N PHE A 68 13.39 -2.28 8.04
CA PHE A 68 12.42 -1.93 9.08
C PHE A 68 12.75 -2.59 10.41
N ALA A 69 13.15 -3.85 10.40
CA ALA A 69 13.57 -4.56 11.61
C ALA A 69 14.81 -3.91 12.23
N TRP A 70 15.81 -3.57 11.41
CA TRP A 70 17.04 -2.92 11.86
C TRP A 70 16.79 -1.51 12.42
N GLN A 71 15.99 -0.71 11.74
CA GLN A 71 15.60 0.64 12.17
C GLN A 71 14.53 0.65 13.28
N LYS A 72 14.03 -0.52 13.65
CA LYS A 72 12.96 -0.68 14.65
C LYS A 72 11.70 0.12 14.33
N VAL A 73 11.37 0.21 13.04
CA VAL A 73 10.10 0.79 12.61
C VAL A 73 8.97 -0.11 13.13
N PRO A 74 7.97 0.43 13.85
CA PRO A 74 6.86 -0.39 14.34
C PRO A 74 6.05 -0.97 13.19
N VAL A 75 5.86 -2.30 13.20
CA VAL A 75 5.07 -3.04 12.23
C VAL A 75 4.04 -3.87 12.98
N TYR A 76 2.77 -3.67 12.68
CA TYR A 76 1.64 -4.42 13.20
C TYR A 76 1.11 -5.32 12.10
N LEU A 77 1.51 -6.60 12.12
CA LEU A 77 1.01 -7.63 11.21
C LEU A 77 -0.30 -8.23 11.75
N GLU A 78 -1.04 -8.92 10.88
CA GLU A 78 -2.33 -9.54 11.20
C GLU A 78 -3.28 -8.56 11.91
N THR A 79 -3.19 -7.28 11.53
CA THR A 79 -3.85 -6.16 12.21
C THR A 79 -4.64 -5.34 11.18
N THR A 80 -5.91 -5.08 11.49
CA THR A 80 -6.83 -4.36 10.60
C THR A 80 -7.25 -3.02 11.21
N LEU A 81 -7.24 -1.96 10.39
CA LEU A 81 -7.78 -0.66 10.76
C LEU A 81 -9.29 -0.76 11.00
N GLN A 82 -9.77 -0.21 12.10
CA GLN A 82 -11.20 -0.12 12.44
C GLN A 82 -11.71 1.31 12.29
N SER A 83 -11.00 2.27 12.86
CA SER A 83 -11.38 3.69 12.76
C SER A 83 -10.17 4.61 12.82
N VAL A 84 -10.35 5.82 12.27
CA VAL A 84 -9.40 6.92 12.37
C VAL A 84 -10.03 7.99 13.26
N GLU A 85 -9.34 8.32 14.32
CA GLU A 85 -9.76 9.32 15.30
C GLU A 85 -8.77 10.50 15.33
N ASP A 86 -9.06 11.51 16.10
CA ASP A 86 -8.13 12.62 16.29
C ASP A 86 -6.90 12.17 17.08
N GLY A 87 -5.73 12.29 16.46
CA GLY A 87 -4.45 11.93 17.07
C GLY A 87 -4.16 10.42 17.17
N ARG A 88 -5.00 9.54 16.62
CA ARG A 88 -4.79 8.08 16.70
C ARG A 88 -5.58 7.29 15.68
N ILE A 89 -5.20 6.04 15.49
CA ILE A 89 -6.04 5.02 14.85
C ILE A 89 -6.39 3.90 15.82
N ILE A 90 -7.55 3.31 15.61
CA ILE A 90 -7.99 2.10 16.32
C ILE A 90 -7.89 0.93 15.36
N CYS A 91 -7.21 -0.12 15.78
CA CYS A 91 -7.01 -1.34 15.00
C CYS A 91 -7.48 -2.56 15.78
N LYS A 92 -7.64 -3.69 15.11
CA LYS A 92 -7.85 -5.00 15.73
C LYS A 92 -6.82 -6.00 15.24
N ASP A 93 -6.26 -6.75 16.17
CA ASP A 93 -5.38 -7.88 15.83
C ASP A 93 -6.20 -9.13 15.44
N LYS A 94 -5.51 -10.23 15.10
CA LYS A 94 -6.13 -11.50 14.70
C LYS A 94 -6.97 -12.15 15.81
N GLU A 95 -6.69 -11.86 17.08
CA GLU A 95 -7.46 -12.33 18.22
C GLU A 95 -8.66 -11.44 18.52
N GLY A 96 -8.86 -10.36 17.76
CA GLY A 96 -9.94 -9.41 17.93
C GLY A 96 -9.71 -8.39 19.05
N ARG A 97 -8.49 -8.32 19.60
CA ARG A 97 -8.13 -7.33 20.61
C ARG A 97 -7.91 -5.96 19.95
N GLU A 98 -8.42 -4.95 20.61
CA GLU A 98 -8.26 -3.58 20.17
C GLU A 98 -6.83 -3.06 20.45
N ILE A 99 -6.24 -2.42 19.46
CA ILE A 99 -4.93 -1.78 19.53
C ILE A 99 -5.11 -0.31 19.15
N THR A 100 -4.70 0.58 20.04
CA THR A 100 -4.67 2.02 19.79
C THR A 100 -3.26 2.46 19.39
N ILE A 101 -3.11 3.08 18.22
CA ILE A 101 -1.83 3.54 17.69
C ILE A 101 -1.87 5.07 17.57
N PRO A 102 -1.05 5.81 18.34
CA PRO A 102 -0.98 7.27 18.23
C PRO A 102 -0.33 7.69 16.90
N CYS A 103 -1.01 8.57 16.17
CA CYS A 103 -0.50 9.16 14.93
C CYS A 103 -1.16 10.51 14.67
N ASP A 104 -0.49 11.38 13.93
CA ASP A 104 -1.04 12.67 13.49
C ASP A 104 -1.55 12.62 12.04
N SER A 105 -1.14 11.61 11.29
CA SER A 105 -1.53 11.39 9.90
C SER A 105 -1.72 9.91 9.62
N VAL A 106 -2.63 9.59 8.70
CA VAL A 106 -2.88 8.23 8.22
C VAL A 106 -2.74 8.21 6.71
N ILE A 107 -1.97 7.28 6.18
CA ILE A 107 -1.82 7.04 4.75
C ILE A 107 -2.47 5.71 4.41
N SER A 108 -3.49 5.75 3.56
CA SER A 108 -4.16 4.56 3.04
C SER A 108 -3.38 4.00 1.85
N SER A 109 -2.82 2.81 2.02
CA SER A 109 -2.11 2.04 0.97
C SER A 109 -2.69 0.63 0.84
N ALA A 110 -4.01 0.50 0.99
CA ALA A 110 -4.73 -0.77 1.02
C ALA A 110 -4.92 -1.42 -0.37
N GLY A 111 -4.27 -0.91 -1.41
CA GLY A 111 -4.33 -1.38 -2.78
C GLY A 111 -5.21 -0.50 -3.68
N TYR A 112 -5.30 -0.91 -4.93
CA TYR A 112 -6.10 -0.22 -5.95
C TYR A 112 -7.22 -1.12 -6.45
N LEU A 113 -8.30 -0.51 -6.91
CA LEU A 113 -9.39 -1.18 -7.61
C LEU A 113 -9.38 -0.78 -9.09
N PRO A 114 -9.72 -1.69 -10.02
CA PRO A 114 -9.90 -1.34 -11.41
C PRO A 114 -10.96 -0.26 -11.57
N ASN A 115 -10.66 0.73 -12.40
CA ASN A 115 -11.63 1.81 -12.73
C ASN A 115 -11.68 1.99 -14.25
N PRO A 116 -12.51 1.20 -14.96
CA PRO A 116 -12.63 1.28 -16.40
C PRO A 116 -13.31 2.59 -16.82
N LEU A 117 -12.76 3.26 -17.84
CA LEU A 117 -13.33 4.48 -18.43
C LEU A 117 -14.41 4.22 -19.45
N ALA A 118 -14.54 2.97 -19.92
CA ALA A 118 -15.51 2.54 -20.91
C ALA A 118 -15.87 1.06 -20.72
N GLU A 119 -16.97 0.62 -21.31
CA GLU A 119 -17.30 -0.81 -21.40
C GLU A 119 -16.52 -1.49 -22.54
N GLU A 120 -16.06 -2.73 -22.31
CA GLU A 120 -15.45 -3.53 -23.37
C GLU A 120 -16.45 -3.82 -24.49
N SER A 121 -15.99 -3.71 -25.72
CA SER A 121 -16.78 -4.02 -26.92
C SER A 121 -15.85 -4.56 -28.01
N ARG A 122 -16.44 -4.86 -29.19
CA ARG A 122 -15.65 -5.32 -30.35
C ARG A 122 -14.52 -4.37 -30.72
N ASN A 123 -14.68 -3.06 -30.52
CA ASN A 123 -13.72 -2.03 -30.89
C ASN A 123 -13.11 -1.28 -29.70
N VAL A 124 -13.46 -1.68 -28.46
CA VAL A 124 -12.94 -1.08 -27.24
C VAL A 124 -12.35 -2.18 -26.35
N HIS A 125 -11.06 -2.12 -26.12
CA HIS A 125 -10.32 -3.10 -25.35
C HIS A 125 -9.73 -2.45 -24.11
N LEU A 126 -10.08 -2.96 -22.93
CA LEU A 126 -9.48 -2.50 -21.67
C LEU A 126 -8.17 -3.21 -21.42
N VAL A 127 -7.12 -2.46 -21.11
CA VAL A 127 -5.78 -2.97 -20.77
C VAL A 127 -5.21 -2.25 -19.56
N GLY A 128 -4.25 -2.86 -18.87
CA GLY A 128 -3.64 -2.27 -17.69
C GLY A 128 -4.55 -2.25 -16.46
N ASP A 129 -4.30 -1.31 -15.57
CA ASP A 129 -4.95 -1.26 -14.25
C ASP A 129 -6.43 -0.90 -14.30
N CYS A 130 -6.89 -0.27 -15.36
CA CYS A 130 -8.32 -0.02 -15.56
C CYS A 130 -9.14 -1.31 -15.74
N LYS A 131 -8.53 -2.40 -16.20
CA LYS A 131 -9.13 -3.74 -16.29
C LYS A 131 -8.78 -4.62 -15.09
N GLN A 132 -7.51 -4.65 -14.76
CA GLN A 132 -6.99 -5.46 -13.64
C GLN A 132 -5.69 -4.86 -13.13
N VAL A 133 -5.69 -4.46 -11.88
CA VAL A 133 -4.51 -3.91 -11.21
C VAL A 133 -3.35 -4.92 -11.24
N GLY A 134 -2.16 -4.42 -11.54
CA GLY A 134 -0.98 -5.25 -11.67
C GLY A 134 0.33 -4.45 -11.58
N ASN A 135 1.36 -4.95 -12.22
CA ASN A 135 2.65 -4.28 -12.34
C ASN A 135 2.96 -3.99 -13.83
N LEU A 136 4.02 -3.24 -14.08
CA LEU A 136 4.42 -2.87 -15.46
C LEU A 136 4.53 -4.08 -16.39
N ARG A 137 5.07 -5.21 -15.90
CA ARG A 137 5.16 -6.43 -16.69
C ARG A 137 3.76 -6.91 -17.12
N SER A 138 2.82 -7.03 -16.18
CA SER A 138 1.47 -7.51 -16.49
C SER A 138 0.71 -6.57 -17.42
N VAL A 139 0.90 -5.26 -17.26
CA VAL A 139 0.30 -4.24 -18.13
C VAL A 139 0.82 -4.37 -19.57
N VAL A 140 2.12 -4.45 -19.75
CA VAL A 140 2.76 -4.59 -21.09
C VAL A 140 2.32 -5.91 -21.76
N TRP A 141 2.33 -7.03 -21.05
CA TRP A 141 1.92 -8.31 -21.61
C TRP A 141 0.45 -8.32 -22.04
N ARG A 142 -0.45 -7.82 -21.20
CA ARG A 142 -1.88 -7.75 -21.55
C ARG A 142 -2.14 -6.86 -22.75
N ALA A 143 -1.46 -5.72 -22.84
CA ALA A 143 -1.55 -4.84 -24.01
C ALA A 143 -1.07 -5.56 -25.28
N TYR A 144 0.05 -6.29 -25.22
CA TYR A 144 0.56 -7.09 -26.32
C TYR A 144 -0.43 -8.19 -26.73
N GLU A 145 -0.99 -8.94 -25.78
CA GLU A 145 -1.98 -9.99 -26.06
C GLU A 145 -3.25 -9.46 -26.75
N VAL A 146 -3.69 -8.27 -26.39
CA VAL A 146 -4.80 -7.61 -27.08
C VAL A 146 -4.40 -7.19 -28.49
N ALA A 147 -3.27 -6.52 -28.65
CA ALA A 147 -2.77 -6.06 -29.95
C ALA A 147 -2.58 -7.20 -30.95
N MET A 148 -2.20 -8.39 -30.48
CA MET A 148 -2.02 -9.58 -31.34
C MET A 148 -3.34 -10.22 -31.79
N LYS A 149 -4.48 -9.80 -31.28
CA LYS A 149 -5.82 -10.34 -31.60
C LYS A 149 -6.67 -9.38 -32.45
N ILE A 150 -6.22 -8.16 -32.61
CA ILE A 150 -6.86 -7.14 -33.45
C ILE A 150 -6.21 -7.19 -34.82
#